data_2bdf3bbbffb5571e9b4450f9fe7960d7
#
_entry.id   2bdf3bbbffb5571e9b4450f9fe7960d7
#
_cell.length_a   1.000
_cell.length_b   1.000
_cell.length_c   1.000
_cell.angle_alpha   90.00
_cell.angle_beta   90.00
_cell.angle_gamma   90.00
#
_symmetry.space_group_name_H-M   'P 1'
#
loop_
_entity.id
_entity.type
_entity.pdbx_description
1 polymer ?
#
loop_
_entity_poly.entity_id
_entity_poly.type
_entity_poly.pdbx_seq_one_letter_code
_entity_poly.pdbx_strand_id
1 'polypeptide(L)'
;MSTLTTKIKESVTLNGNSFGNEQTKTHASITTVRQDVIDVDSGSSTELFNFAAARAGMGTVQDAKSKYIRITNLDSSNFVTINLMLDLSTDEFSSIVLPAGASFLITKDTMKTGSLTTSLTQLDAIHAKADTADCQVEIFIAEVN
;
A
#
# COMPACT_ATOMS: atom_id res chain seq x y z
N MET A 1 -23.89 -6.80 0.77
CA MET A 1 -22.46 -6.89 0.38
C MET A 1 -22.00 -5.48 0.02
N SER A 2 -20.89 -5.05 0.58
CA SER A 2 -20.37 -3.71 0.32
C SER A 2 -19.44 -3.74 -0.89
N THR A 3 -19.36 -2.60 -1.59
CA THR A 3 -18.52 -2.44 -2.77
C THR A 3 -17.55 -1.29 -2.53
N LEU A 4 -16.25 -1.51 -2.75
CA LEU A 4 -15.28 -0.45 -2.82
C LEU A 4 -15.18 0.02 -4.28
N THR A 5 -15.35 1.31 -4.51
CA THR A 5 -15.10 1.95 -5.80
C THR A 5 -13.87 2.81 -5.69
N THR A 6 -12.87 2.53 -6.52
CA THR A 6 -11.66 3.36 -6.65
C THR A 6 -11.72 4.13 -7.96
N LYS A 7 -11.33 5.40 -7.91
CA LYS A 7 -11.25 6.28 -9.08
C LYS A 7 -9.87 6.89 -9.16
N ILE A 8 -9.25 6.77 -10.32
CA ILE A 8 -8.01 7.46 -10.65
C ILE A 8 -8.33 8.45 -11.75
N LYS A 9 -8.11 9.72 -11.47
CA LYS A 9 -8.35 10.80 -12.43
C LYS A 9 -7.04 11.53 -12.70
N GLU A 10 -6.70 11.60 -13.95
CA GLU A 10 -5.56 12.37 -14.45
C GLU A 10 -6.08 13.54 -15.26
N SER A 11 -5.46 14.70 -15.12
CA SER A 11 -5.82 15.89 -15.88
C SER A 11 -4.60 16.79 -16.03
N VAL A 12 -4.26 17.13 -17.27
CA VAL A 12 -3.22 18.09 -17.59
C VAL A 12 -3.64 18.94 -18.79
N THR A 13 -3.34 20.22 -18.74
CA THR A 13 -3.50 21.11 -19.89
C THR A 13 -2.12 21.54 -20.39
N LEU A 14 -1.83 21.23 -21.64
CA LEU A 14 -0.56 21.56 -22.29
C LEU A 14 -0.83 22.24 -23.62
N ASN A 15 -0.28 23.43 -23.83
CA ASN A 15 -0.45 24.22 -25.07
C ASN A 15 -1.91 24.41 -25.49
N GLY A 16 -2.82 24.62 -24.52
CA GLY A 16 -4.23 24.79 -24.74
C GLY A 16 -5.05 23.52 -25.01
N ASN A 17 -4.39 22.37 -25.02
CA ASN A 17 -5.04 21.05 -25.12
C ASN A 17 -5.13 20.38 -23.75
N SER A 18 -6.27 19.78 -23.45
CA SER A 18 -6.50 19.01 -22.23
C SER A 18 -6.26 17.53 -22.48
N PHE A 19 -5.45 16.92 -21.63
CA PHE A 19 -5.15 15.49 -21.63
C PHE A 19 -5.53 14.91 -20.27
N GLY A 20 -5.94 13.67 -20.26
CA GLY A 20 -6.25 12.94 -19.04
C GLY A 20 -7.41 11.98 -19.23
N ASN A 21 -7.63 11.18 -18.22
CA ASN A 21 -8.69 10.18 -18.18
C ASN A 21 -9.14 9.93 -16.75
N GLU A 22 -10.34 9.42 -16.57
CA GLU A 22 -10.82 8.87 -15.31
C GLU A 22 -11.03 7.37 -15.47
N GLN A 23 -10.35 6.58 -14.65
CA GLN A 23 -10.55 5.15 -14.57
C GLN A 23 -11.25 4.79 -13.26
N THR A 24 -12.30 3.99 -13.37
CA THR A 24 -13.05 3.50 -12.21
C THR A 24 -12.91 1.99 -12.13
N LYS A 25 -12.50 1.48 -10.96
CA LYS A 25 -12.48 0.05 -10.64
C LYS A 25 -13.36 -0.23 -9.44
N THR A 26 -14.16 -1.27 -9.52
CA THR A 26 -15.01 -1.73 -8.42
C THR A 26 -14.50 -3.06 -7.87
N HIS A 27 -14.47 -3.17 -6.54
CA HIS A 27 -14.18 -4.40 -5.83
C HIS A 27 -15.43 -4.79 -5.03
N ALA A 28 -16.08 -5.85 -5.47
CA ALA A 28 -17.31 -6.34 -4.83
C ALA A 28 -17.01 -7.19 -3.59
N SER A 29 -18.04 -7.42 -2.78
CA SER A 29 -17.99 -8.31 -1.62
C SER A 29 -17.00 -7.91 -0.53
N ILE A 30 -16.73 -6.61 -0.40
CA ILE A 30 -15.90 -6.11 0.71
C ILE A 30 -16.66 -6.35 2.02
N THR A 31 -15.99 -7.00 2.95
CA THR A 31 -16.53 -7.33 4.28
C THR A 31 -15.80 -6.60 5.39
N THR A 32 -14.54 -6.23 5.17
CA THR A 32 -13.71 -5.53 6.15
C THR A 32 -12.97 -4.38 5.49
N VAL A 33 -12.94 -3.25 6.17
CA VAL A 33 -12.10 -2.09 5.82
C VAL A 33 -11.29 -1.73 7.06
N ARG A 34 -10.00 -1.52 6.84
CA ARG A 34 -9.06 -1.03 7.84
C ARG A 34 -8.45 0.27 7.36
N GLN A 35 -8.42 1.25 8.22
CA GLN A 35 -7.76 2.53 7.96
C GLN A 35 -7.04 2.95 9.22
N ASP A 36 -5.78 3.30 9.11
CA ASP A 36 -4.95 3.72 10.23
C ASP A 36 -3.89 4.73 9.76
N VAL A 37 -3.43 5.57 10.67
CA VAL A 37 -2.31 6.49 10.47
C VAL A 37 -1.18 6.05 11.39
N ILE A 38 -0.02 5.84 10.83
CA ILE A 38 1.14 5.26 11.50
C ILE A 38 2.28 6.26 11.45
N ASP A 39 2.89 6.50 12.62
CA ASP A 39 4.15 7.24 12.70
C ASP A 39 5.29 6.33 12.23
N VAL A 40 6.01 6.79 11.21
CA VAL A 40 7.13 6.09 10.60
C VAL A 40 8.42 6.76 11.02
N ASP A 41 9.27 6.00 11.65
CA ASP A 41 10.55 6.44 12.21
C ASP A 41 11.59 6.67 11.09
N SER A 42 12.40 7.70 11.22
CA SER A 42 13.53 7.99 10.32
C SER A 42 14.80 7.22 10.70
N GLY A 43 14.94 6.80 11.95
CA GLY A 43 16.08 6.03 12.45
C GLY A 43 15.99 4.53 12.20
N SER A 44 14.79 3.97 12.16
CA SER A 44 14.54 2.53 12.05
C SER A 44 13.39 2.18 11.10
N SER A 45 13.31 0.91 10.72
CA SER A 45 12.20 0.40 9.93
C SER A 45 10.97 0.21 10.81
N THR A 46 9.82 0.72 10.36
CA THR A 46 8.51 0.60 11.02
C THR A 46 7.66 -0.39 10.26
N GLU A 47 7.14 -1.42 10.93
CA GLU A 47 6.16 -2.33 10.34
C GLU A 47 4.82 -1.60 10.16
N LEU A 48 4.32 -1.51 8.93
CA LEU A 48 2.98 -0.98 8.65
C LEU A 48 1.92 -2.05 8.91
N PHE A 49 2.11 -3.23 8.37
CA PHE A 49 1.30 -4.41 8.65
C PHE A 49 2.01 -5.68 8.20
N ASN A 50 1.56 -6.82 8.75
CA ASN A 50 2.10 -8.14 8.54
C ASN A 50 0.93 -9.09 8.22
N PHE A 51 1.11 -9.96 7.23
CA PHE A 51 0.06 -10.89 6.82
C PHE A 51 -0.03 -12.13 7.73
N ALA A 52 1.02 -12.43 8.48
CA ALA A 52 1.09 -13.58 9.39
C ALA A 52 0.73 -13.24 10.84
N ALA A 53 0.85 -11.97 11.25
CA ALA A 53 0.67 -11.54 12.62
C ALA A 53 -0.30 -10.35 12.75
N ALA A 54 -1.00 -10.26 13.87
CA ALA A 54 -1.86 -9.12 14.17
C ALA A 54 -1.03 -7.93 14.63
N ARG A 55 -1.29 -6.76 14.06
CA ARG A 55 -0.78 -5.49 14.57
C ARG A 55 -1.78 -4.88 15.57
N ALA A 56 -1.26 -4.29 16.64
CA ALA A 56 -2.10 -3.59 17.63
C ALA A 56 -2.96 -2.50 16.96
N GLY A 57 -4.25 -2.53 17.24
CA GLY A 57 -5.24 -1.60 16.64
C GLY A 57 -5.77 -2.00 15.26
N MET A 58 -5.02 -2.77 14.47
CA MET A 58 -5.41 -3.15 13.12
C MET A 58 -5.91 -4.60 13.00
N GLY A 59 -5.44 -5.50 13.87
CA GLY A 59 -5.69 -6.94 13.74
C GLY A 59 -4.85 -7.59 12.63
N THR A 60 -5.17 -8.82 12.28
CA THR A 60 -4.47 -9.57 11.23
C THR A 60 -5.01 -9.19 9.85
N VAL A 61 -4.13 -8.76 8.96
CA VAL A 61 -4.41 -8.58 7.53
C VAL A 61 -4.13 -9.91 6.83
N GLN A 62 -5.05 -10.37 5.99
CA GLN A 62 -4.86 -11.64 5.28
C GLN A 62 -4.59 -11.40 3.80
N ASP A 63 -3.45 -11.89 3.30
CA ASP A 63 -3.03 -11.74 1.91
C ASP A 63 -4.10 -12.26 0.93
N ALA A 64 -4.64 -13.47 1.19
CA ALA A 64 -5.66 -14.11 0.37
C ALA A 64 -6.98 -13.32 0.29
N LYS A 65 -7.27 -12.50 1.30
CA LYS A 65 -8.51 -11.71 1.41
C LYS A 65 -8.35 -10.25 0.99
N SER A 66 -7.14 -9.71 1.01
CA SER A 66 -6.86 -8.33 0.67
C SER A 66 -7.07 -8.07 -0.83
N LYS A 67 -8.05 -7.23 -1.16
CA LYS A 67 -8.37 -6.86 -2.54
C LYS A 67 -7.77 -5.53 -2.95
N TYR A 68 -7.55 -4.66 -1.98
CA TYR A 68 -7.05 -3.32 -2.22
C TYR A 68 -6.26 -2.85 -1.00
N ILE A 69 -5.07 -2.35 -1.24
CA ILE A 69 -4.20 -1.73 -0.23
C ILE A 69 -3.73 -0.40 -0.81
N ARG A 70 -3.90 0.68 -0.06
CA ARG A 70 -3.32 1.99 -0.35
C ARG A 70 -2.44 2.40 0.82
N ILE A 71 -1.27 2.90 0.49
CA ILE A 71 -0.32 3.49 1.42
C ILE A 71 -0.09 4.92 0.95
N THR A 72 -0.36 5.91 1.80
CA THR A 72 -0.23 7.34 1.47
C THR A 72 0.76 7.98 2.43
N ASN A 73 1.78 8.61 1.90
CA ASN A 73 2.66 9.47 2.68
C ASN A 73 1.94 10.79 2.96
N LEU A 74 1.65 11.07 4.22
CA LEU A 74 0.95 12.29 4.66
C LEU A 74 1.91 13.47 4.91
N ASP A 75 3.22 13.24 4.87
CA ASP A 75 4.20 14.30 5.04
C ASP A 75 4.17 15.28 3.86
N SER A 76 4.52 16.53 4.10
CA SER A 76 4.52 17.59 3.10
C SER A 76 5.88 17.82 2.43
N SER A 77 6.95 17.22 2.94
CA SER A 77 8.33 17.52 2.55
C SER A 77 9.19 16.28 2.39
N ASN A 78 9.07 15.30 3.30
CA ASN A 78 9.93 14.14 3.36
C ASN A 78 9.32 12.96 2.59
N PHE A 79 10.15 12.16 1.96
CA PHE A 79 9.71 10.90 1.38
C PHE A 79 9.75 9.77 2.41
N VAL A 80 9.03 8.72 2.10
CA VAL A 80 9.05 7.46 2.84
C VAL A 80 9.46 6.34 1.90
N THR A 81 10.39 5.49 2.33
CA THR A 81 10.73 4.27 1.62
C THR A 81 9.82 3.15 2.10
N ILE A 82 9.04 2.58 1.20
CA ILE A 82 8.18 1.42 1.45
C ILE A 82 8.97 0.17 1.08
N ASN A 83 9.11 -0.76 2.01
CA ASN A 83 9.76 -2.05 1.82
C ASN A 83 8.70 -3.14 1.77
N LEU A 84 8.62 -3.80 0.64
CA LEU A 84 7.80 -4.98 0.42
C LEU A 84 8.63 -6.19 0.85
N MET A 85 8.36 -6.71 2.06
CA MET A 85 9.09 -7.83 2.64
C MET A 85 8.61 -9.13 2.01
N LEU A 86 9.46 -9.73 1.20
CA LEU A 86 9.16 -10.99 0.49
C LEU A 86 9.37 -12.20 1.38
N ASP A 87 10.35 -12.13 2.28
CA ASP A 87 10.64 -13.15 3.28
C ASP A 87 11.23 -12.47 4.52
N LEU A 88 10.48 -12.48 5.62
CA LEU A 88 10.92 -11.91 6.89
C LEU A 88 12.08 -12.70 7.53
N SER A 89 12.25 -13.96 7.17
CA SER A 89 13.31 -14.81 7.75
C SER A 89 14.69 -14.55 7.11
N THR A 90 14.71 -14.04 5.89
CA THR A 90 15.93 -13.76 5.11
C THR A 90 16.15 -12.28 4.86
N ASP A 91 15.28 -11.40 5.37
CA ASP A 91 15.29 -9.96 5.10
C ASP A 91 15.27 -9.62 3.59
N GLU A 92 14.62 -10.50 2.78
CA GLU A 92 14.46 -10.24 1.36
C GLU A 92 13.31 -9.26 1.12
N PHE A 93 13.61 -8.15 0.45
CA PHE A 93 12.62 -7.11 0.17
C PHE A 93 12.88 -6.36 -1.13
N SER A 94 11.83 -5.71 -1.63
CA SER A 94 11.91 -4.70 -2.69
C SER A 94 11.48 -3.34 -2.14
N SER A 95 12.19 -2.27 -2.50
CA SER A 95 11.92 -0.93 -2.00
C SER A 95 11.31 -0.03 -3.06
N ILE A 96 10.38 0.81 -2.62
CA ILE A 96 9.73 1.86 -3.42
C ILE A 96 9.82 3.17 -2.64
N VAL A 97 10.32 4.23 -3.28
CA VAL A 97 10.30 5.57 -2.69
C VAL A 97 8.93 6.20 -2.92
N LEU A 98 8.28 6.63 -1.85
CA LEU A 98 6.99 7.30 -1.85
C LEU A 98 7.19 8.78 -1.49
N PRO A 99 7.17 9.69 -2.46
CA PRO A 99 7.35 11.11 -2.22
C PRO A 99 6.28 11.68 -1.28
N ALA A 100 6.53 12.88 -0.77
CA ALA A 100 5.57 13.64 0.04
C ALA A 100 4.21 13.75 -0.67
N GLY A 101 3.12 13.45 0.03
CA GLY A 101 1.76 13.48 -0.47
C GLY A 101 1.40 12.40 -1.50
N ALA A 102 2.33 11.51 -1.86
CA ALA A 102 2.07 10.46 -2.85
C ALA A 102 1.39 9.23 -2.23
N SER A 103 0.74 8.45 -3.09
CA SER A 103 0.12 7.18 -2.71
C SER A 103 0.66 6.02 -3.54
N PHE A 104 0.86 4.88 -2.89
CA PHE A 104 1.17 3.61 -3.52
C PHE A 104 -0.03 2.66 -3.39
N LEU A 105 -0.38 2.02 -4.49
CA LEU A 105 -1.56 1.17 -4.59
C LEU A 105 -1.14 -0.26 -4.90
N ILE A 106 -1.65 -1.21 -4.12
CA ILE A 106 -1.45 -2.64 -4.33
C ILE A 106 -2.83 -3.29 -4.51
N THR A 107 -2.98 -4.09 -5.54
CA THR A 107 -4.13 -4.99 -5.67
C THR A 107 -3.61 -6.43 -5.77
N LYS A 108 -4.35 -7.38 -5.24
CA LYS A 108 -3.98 -8.81 -5.24
C LYS A 108 -3.52 -9.33 -6.61
N ASP A 109 -4.10 -8.79 -7.68
CA ASP A 109 -3.85 -9.27 -9.04
C ASP A 109 -2.65 -8.59 -9.72
N THR A 110 -2.02 -7.60 -9.07
CA THR A 110 -1.00 -6.75 -9.70
C THR A 110 0.43 -7.10 -9.32
N MET A 111 0.62 -7.90 -8.27
CA MET A 111 1.97 -8.26 -7.81
C MET A 111 2.19 -9.76 -7.97
N LYS A 112 3.38 -10.12 -8.46
CA LYS A 112 3.86 -11.49 -8.54
C LYS A 112 5.32 -11.52 -8.13
N THR A 113 5.68 -12.51 -7.31
CA THR A 113 7.06 -12.76 -6.90
C THR A 113 7.57 -14.02 -7.59
N GLY A 114 8.88 -14.10 -7.84
CA GLY A 114 9.51 -15.26 -8.45
C GLY A 114 9.25 -15.38 -9.95
N SER A 115 9.03 -16.60 -10.44
CA SER A 115 8.72 -16.85 -11.84
C SER A 115 7.49 -16.07 -12.28
N LEU A 116 7.48 -15.59 -13.52
CA LEU A 116 6.37 -14.86 -14.16
C LEU A 116 4.99 -15.54 -14.07
N THR A 117 4.95 -16.78 -13.60
CA THR A 117 3.75 -17.62 -13.50
C THR A 117 3.22 -17.78 -12.06
N THR A 118 3.96 -17.32 -11.03
CA THR A 118 3.57 -17.49 -9.63
C THR A 118 2.85 -16.25 -9.09
N SER A 119 1.76 -16.48 -8.39
CA SER A 119 1.07 -15.42 -7.62
C SER A 119 1.91 -14.98 -6.42
N LEU A 120 1.67 -13.79 -5.92
CA LEU A 120 2.15 -13.29 -4.64
C LEU A 120 1.70 -14.20 -3.47
N THR A 121 2.40 -15.25 -3.27
CA THR A 121 2.26 -16.08 -2.06
C THR A 121 3.31 -15.74 -1.00
N GLN A 122 4.15 -14.73 -1.25
CA GLN A 122 5.35 -14.46 -0.48
C GLN A 122 5.55 -12.97 -0.12
N LEU A 123 4.50 -12.19 -0.05
CA LEU A 123 4.59 -10.89 0.63
C LEU A 123 4.24 -11.13 2.11
N ASP A 124 5.24 -11.15 2.96
CA ASP A 124 5.06 -11.43 4.38
C ASP A 124 4.61 -10.20 5.14
N ALA A 125 5.18 -9.03 4.83
CA ALA A 125 4.88 -7.78 5.51
C ALA A 125 5.16 -6.56 4.61
N ILE A 126 4.65 -5.42 5.01
CA ILE A 126 5.06 -4.12 4.47
C ILE A 126 5.62 -3.27 5.60
N HIS A 127 6.85 -2.84 5.41
CA HIS A 127 7.55 -1.94 6.30
C HIS A 127 7.74 -0.58 5.63
N ALA A 128 7.99 0.44 6.43
CA ALA A 128 8.32 1.78 5.95
C ALA A 128 9.47 2.37 6.76
N LYS A 129 10.21 3.25 6.13
CA LYS A 129 11.23 4.08 6.79
C LYS A 129 11.15 5.48 6.25
N ALA A 130 11.07 6.47 7.14
CA ALA A 130 11.13 7.87 6.76
C ALA A 130 12.57 8.29 6.42
N ASP A 131 12.72 9.33 5.61
CA ASP A 131 14.03 9.83 5.15
C ASP A 131 14.82 10.51 6.29
N THR A 132 14.56 11.79 6.54
CA THR A 132 15.36 12.61 7.46
C THR A 132 14.65 12.95 8.76
N ALA A 133 13.34 12.91 8.77
CA ALA A 133 12.51 13.15 9.94
C ALA A 133 11.34 12.16 9.94
N ASP A 134 10.78 11.88 11.11
CA ASP A 134 9.62 10.99 11.26
C ASP A 134 8.45 11.53 10.45
N CYS A 135 7.76 10.63 9.75
CA CYS A 135 6.64 10.93 8.87
C CYS A 135 5.38 10.20 9.31
N GLN A 136 4.23 10.68 8.86
CA GLN A 136 2.98 9.94 9.01
C GLN A 136 2.58 9.28 7.69
N VAL A 137 2.15 8.04 7.79
CA VAL A 137 1.67 7.25 6.66
C VAL A 137 0.26 6.75 6.95
N GLU A 138 -0.67 7.04 6.06
CA GLU A 138 -2.00 6.43 6.11
C GLU A 138 -1.99 5.12 5.34
N ILE A 139 -2.57 4.10 5.94
CA ILE A 139 -2.88 2.84 5.27
C ILE A 139 -4.39 2.64 5.18
N PHE A 140 -4.84 2.13 4.05
CA PHE A 140 -6.23 1.76 3.80
C PHE A 140 -6.25 0.38 3.15
N ILE A 141 -6.92 -0.58 3.80
CA ILE A 141 -6.98 -1.98 3.35
C ILE A 141 -8.43 -2.39 3.25
N ALA A 142 -8.83 -2.96 2.11
CA ALA A 142 -10.15 -3.55 1.92
C ALA A 142 -10.04 -5.05 1.64
N GLU A 143 -10.77 -5.85 2.44
CA GLU A 143 -10.73 -7.30 2.44
C GLU A 143 -12.12 -7.90 2.13
N VAL A 144 -12.10 -9.12 1.58
CA VAL A 144 -13.27 -9.99 1.42
C VAL A 144 -13.21 -11.15 2.42
N ASN A 145 -14.32 -11.86 2.58
CA ASN A 145 -14.33 -13.10 3.37
C ASN A 145 -13.61 -14.25 2.68
#